data_320d0eb8669461e9cf514f4f99a4e98d
#
_entry.id   320d0eb8669461e9cf514f4f99a4e98d
#
_cell.length_a   1.000
_cell.length_b   1.000
_cell.length_c   1.000
_cell.angle_alpha   90.00
_cell.angle_beta   90.00
_cell.angle_gamma   90.00
#
_symmetry.space_group_name_H-M   'P 1'
#
loop_
_entity.id
_entity.type
_entity.pdbx_description
1 polymer ?
#
loop_
_entity_poly.entity_id
_entity_poly.type
_entity_poly.pdbx_seq_one_letter_code
_entity_poly.pdbx_strand_id
1 'polypeptide(L)'
;MKKRIGSLLLILALCFTLLPTAALASDGAWDGSIATAFAGGTGTERDPYQIAGGAQLAYLASEVNKGQPYENSYFVLTADIDLANHDWTPIGNSFSDALFGGTDYHLFAGNLDGKGHTIFNISIGTE
;
A
#
# COMPACT_ATOMS: atom_id res chain seq x y z
N MET A 1 -52.12 1.94 -7.66
CA MET A 1 -51.22 0.75 -7.72
C MET A 1 -50.00 0.93 -8.60
N LYS A 2 -50.11 1.59 -9.75
CA LYS A 2 -48.95 1.82 -10.64
C LYS A 2 -47.87 2.71 -10.05
N LYS A 3 -48.17 3.60 -9.10
CA LYS A 3 -47.21 4.50 -8.45
C LYS A 3 -46.28 3.80 -7.44
N ARG A 4 -46.66 2.66 -6.88
CA ARG A 4 -45.86 1.92 -5.93
C ARG A 4 -44.75 1.11 -6.58
N ILE A 5 -44.94 0.65 -7.80
CA ILE A 5 -43.96 -0.11 -8.58
C ILE A 5 -42.83 0.80 -9.05
N GLY A 6 -43.15 2.04 -9.41
CA GLY A 6 -42.17 3.04 -9.80
C GLY A 6 -41.22 3.45 -8.67
N SER A 7 -41.75 3.55 -7.42
CA SER A 7 -40.93 3.85 -6.24
C SER A 7 -39.98 2.72 -5.88
N LEU A 8 -40.41 1.48 -6.05
CA LEU A 8 -39.57 0.31 -5.76
C LEU A 8 -38.40 0.20 -6.76
N LEU A 9 -38.65 0.47 -8.03
CA LEU A 9 -37.63 0.51 -9.08
C LEU A 9 -36.61 1.63 -8.86
N LEU A 10 -37.03 2.79 -8.34
CA LEU A 10 -36.18 3.90 -8.02
C LEU A 10 -35.22 3.59 -6.86
N ILE A 11 -35.73 2.92 -5.81
CA ILE A 11 -34.94 2.48 -4.67
C ILE A 11 -33.90 1.43 -5.07
N LEU A 12 -34.24 0.51 -5.96
CA LEU A 12 -33.33 -0.50 -6.46
C LEU A 12 -32.20 0.13 -7.32
N ALA A 13 -32.53 1.11 -8.14
CA ALA A 13 -31.54 1.86 -8.93
C ALA A 13 -30.59 2.66 -8.04
N LEU A 14 -31.06 3.24 -6.94
CA LEU A 14 -30.25 3.97 -5.98
C LEU A 14 -29.30 3.04 -5.22
N CYS A 15 -29.72 1.84 -4.83
CA CYS A 15 -28.86 0.83 -4.20
C CYS A 15 -27.77 0.34 -5.15
N PHE A 16 -28.05 0.25 -6.44
CA PHE A 16 -27.08 -0.15 -7.45
C PHE A 16 -26.01 0.93 -7.69
N THR A 17 -26.37 2.21 -7.65
CA THR A 17 -25.44 3.33 -7.79
C THR A 17 -24.56 3.55 -6.57
N LEU A 18 -24.94 3.00 -5.41
CA LEU A 18 -24.14 3.05 -4.18
C LEU A 18 -23.18 1.85 -4.01
N LEU A 19 -23.21 0.88 -4.91
CA LEU A 19 -22.17 -0.16 -4.96
C LEU A 19 -20.84 0.52 -5.28
N PRO A 20 -19.84 0.39 -4.39
CA PRO A 20 -18.60 1.13 -4.55
C PRO A 20 -17.90 0.71 -5.83
N THR A 21 -17.85 1.62 -6.79
CA THR A 21 -16.99 1.51 -7.96
C THR A 21 -15.51 1.34 -7.58
N ALA A 22 -15.14 1.68 -6.35
CA ALA A 22 -13.82 1.45 -5.81
C ALA A 22 -13.39 -0.03 -5.78
N ALA A 23 -14.34 -0.98 -5.68
CA ALA A 23 -14.04 -2.41 -5.76
C ALA A 23 -13.62 -2.86 -7.17
N LEU A 24 -13.89 -2.07 -8.20
CA LEU A 24 -13.53 -2.34 -9.59
C LEU A 24 -12.22 -1.67 -10.01
N ALA A 25 -11.67 -0.77 -9.18
CA ALA A 25 -10.49 0.01 -9.52
C ALA A 25 -9.16 -0.68 -9.19
N SER A 26 -9.19 -1.82 -8.48
CA SER A 26 -7.97 -2.55 -8.16
C SER A 26 -7.76 -3.71 -9.13
N ASP A 27 -7.28 -3.44 -10.31
CA ASP A 27 -6.67 -4.46 -11.17
C ASP A 27 -5.37 -5.02 -10.58
N GLY A 28 -5.04 -4.60 -9.39
CA GLY A 28 -3.89 -5.06 -8.64
C GLY A 28 -2.54 -4.58 -9.16
N ALA A 29 -2.46 -4.05 -10.37
CA ALA A 29 -1.21 -3.56 -10.93
C ALA A 29 -0.87 -2.16 -10.40
N TRP A 30 0.35 -2.02 -9.88
CA TRP A 30 0.85 -0.74 -9.42
C TRP A 30 1.11 0.21 -10.60
N ASP A 31 0.75 1.46 -10.46
CA ASP A 31 0.93 2.52 -11.48
C ASP A 31 2.18 3.38 -11.25
N GLY A 32 3.05 3.00 -10.29
CA GLY A 32 4.23 3.76 -9.92
C GLY A 32 3.99 4.87 -8.90
N SER A 33 2.76 5.09 -8.45
CA SER A 33 2.43 6.13 -7.48
C SER A 33 2.80 5.73 -6.05
N ILE A 34 2.98 6.73 -5.20
CA ILE A 34 3.22 6.56 -3.76
C ILE A 34 1.96 7.00 -3.02
N ALA A 35 1.39 6.13 -2.20
CA ALA A 35 0.26 6.47 -1.35
C ALA A 35 0.66 7.50 -0.29
N THR A 36 -0.34 8.12 0.33
CA THR A 36 -0.14 9.08 1.44
C THR A 36 -0.45 8.48 2.80
N ALA A 37 -0.92 7.23 2.82
CA ALA A 37 -1.22 6.47 4.02
C ALA A 37 -1.28 4.98 3.71
N PHE A 38 -1.26 4.14 4.73
CA PHE A 38 -1.57 2.71 4.59
C PHE A 38 -3.08 2.52 4.34
N ALA A 39 -3.45 1.34 3.86
CA ALA A 39 -4.84 1.03 3.53
C ALA A 39 -5.74 0.92 4.78
N GLY A 40 -5.14 0.71 5.94
CA GLY A 40 -5.85 0.63 7.21
C GLY A 40 -4.92 0.22 8.34
N GLY A 41 -5.49 0.03 9.52
CA GLY A 41 -4.77 -0.38 10.70
C GLY A 41 -4.11 0.76 11.47
N THR A 42 -3.65 0.45 12.67
CA THR A 42 -2.96 1.40 13.58
C THR A 42 -1.50 1.05 13.81
N GLY A 43 -1.01 -0.04 13.21
CA GLY A 43 0.37 -0.48 13.32
C GLY A 43 0.68 -1.29 14.59
N THR A 44 -0.33 -1.71 15.32
CA THR A 44 -0.17 -2.60 16.48
C THR A 44 -0.23 -4.06 16.04
N GLU A 45 0.21 -4.97 16.89
CA GLU A 45 0.14 -6.41 16.63
C GLU A 45 -1.30 -6.89 16.37
N ARG A 46 -2.28 -6.31 17.07
CA ARG A 46 -3.70 -6.65 16.94
C ARG A 46 -4.39 -5.94 15.78
N ASP A 47 -3.82 -4.84 15.33
CA ASP A 47 -4.35 -4.01 14.26
C ASP A 47 -3.20 -3.50 13.37
N PRO A 48 -2.54 -4.40 12.62
CA PRO A 48 -1.40 -4.03 11.78
C PRO A 48 -1.76 -3.02 10.69
N TYR A 49 -0.81 -2.22 10.29
CA TYR A 49 -0.95 -1.43 9.07
C TYR A 49 -1.16 -2.35 7.87
N GLN A 50 -2.14 -2.02 7.05
CA GLN A 50 -2.51 -2.81 5.88
C GLN A 50 -1.84 -2.27 4.62
N ILE A 51 -1.20 -3.17 3.89
CA ILE A 51 -0.60 -2.91 2.58
C ILE A 51 -1.41 -3.72 1.57
N ALA A 52 -2.24 -3.04 0.80
CA ALA A 52 -3.16 -3.65 -0.15
C ALA A 52 -2.66 -3.60 -1.60
N GLY A 53 -1.60 -2.87 -1.88
CA GLY A 53 -1.05 -2.72 -3.22
C GLY A 53 0.30 -2.01 -3.25
N GLY A 54 0.84 -1.85 -4.45
CA GLY A 54 2.16 -1.26 -4.67
C GLY A 54 2.30 0.17 -4.15
N ALA A 55 1.24 0.96 -4.19
CA ALA A 55 1.29 2.34 -3.71
C ALA A 55 1.53 2.43 -2.19
N GLN A 56 0.91 1.56 -1.38
CA GLN A 56 1.15 1.51 0.06
C GLN A 56 2.52 0.91 0.38
N LEU A 57 2.96 -0.08 -0.39
CA LEU A 57 4.31 -0.63 -0.24
C LEU A 57 5.37 0.43 -0.57
N ALA A 58 5.16 1.24 -1.60
CA ALA A 58 6.00 2.38 -1.95
C ALA A 58 5.95 3.48 -0.88
N TYR A 59 4.82 3.68 -0.22
CA TYR A 59 4.70 4.59 0.91
C TYR A 59 5.57 4.11 2.08
N LEU A 60 5.53 2.82 2.42
CA LEU A 60 6.42 2.24 3.43
C LEU A 60 7.89 2.49 3.07
N ALA A 61 8.30 2.19 1.84
CA ALA A 61 9.67 2.43 1.37
C ALA A 61 10.07 3.91 1.49
N SER A 62 9.19 4.82 1.09
CA SER A 62 9.43 6.26 1.17
C SER A 62 9.64 6.74 2.60
N GLU A 63 8.82 6.29 3.53
CA GLU A 63 8.92 6.69 4.94
C GLU A 63 10.18 6.12 5.60
N VAL A 64 10.49 4.85 5.37
CA VAL A 64 11.74 4.25 5.87
C VAL A 64 12.96 4.98 5.32
N ASN A 65 12.97 5.29 4.04
CA ASN A 65 14.08 5.97 3.37
C ASN A 65 14.25 7.44 3.80
N LYS A 66 13.25 8.01 4.46
CA LYS A 66 13.33 9.32 5.14
C LYS A 66 13.77 9.23 6.60
N GLY A 67 13.96 8.03 7.12
CA GLY A 67 14.43 7.80 8.48
C GLY A 67 13.37 7.37 9.48
N GLN A 68 12.19 6.87 9.03
CA GLN A 68 11.19 6.26 9.89
C GLN A 68 11.40 4.74 9.96
N PRO A 69 11.98 4.18 11.04
CA PRO A 69 12.32 2.75 11.10
C PRO A 69 11.11 1.86 11.39
N TYR A 70 10.02 2.40 11.88
CA TYR A 70 8.83 1.66 12.32
C TYR A 70 9.12 0.58 13.38
N GLU A 71 10.03 0.84 14.30
CA GLU A 71 10.27 -0.05 15.44
C GLU A 71 8.97 -0.35 16.18
N ASN A 72 8.78 -1.63 16.53
CA ASN A 72 7.58 -2.12 17.21
C ASN A 72 6.27 -1.91 16.45
N SER A 73 6.32 -1.56 15.17
CA SER A 73 5.16 -1.50 14.31
C SER A 73 4.95 -2.81 13.55
N TYR A 74 3.69 -3.10 13.26
CA TYR A 74 3.27 -4.32 12.57
C TYR A 74 2.56 -3.97 11.27
N PHE A 75 2.85 -4.75 10.24
CA PHE A 75 2.34 -4.60 8.89
C PHE A 75 1.84 -5.93 8.38
N VAL A 76 0.85 -5.90 7.52
CA VAL A 76 0.28 -7.08 6.88
C VAL A 76 0.01 -6.80 5.41
N LEU A 77 0.36 -7.75 4.54
CA LEU A 77 -0.12 -7.74 3.17
C LEU A 77 -1.54 -8.28 3.14
N THR A 78 -2.45 -7.57 2.48
CA THR A 78 -3.86 -7.96 2.36
C THR A 78 -4.21 -8.51 0.98
N ALA A 79 -3.28 -8.43 0.01
CA ALA A 79 -3.42 -8.93 -1.35
C ALA A 79 -2.06 -9.21 -1.97
N ASP A 80 -2.04 -9.97 -3.06
CA ASP A 80 -0.87 -10.06 -3.91
C ASP A 80 -0.57 -8.69 -4.54
N ILE A 81 0.70 -8.36 -4.71
CA ILE A 81 1.13 -7.06 -5.20
C ILE A 81 1.89 -7.22 -6.51
N ASP A 82 1.29 -6.72 -7.59
CA ASP A 82 1.92 -6.61 -8.89
C ASP A 82 2.59 -5.22 -9.02
N LEU A 83 3.91 -5.21 -9.06
CA LEU A 83 4.68 -3.97 -9.25
C LEU A 83 4.79 -3.54 -10.71
N ALA A 84 4.20 -4.31 -11.63
CA ALA A 84 4.03 -3.99 -13.06
C ALA A 84 5.32 -3.59 -13.78
N ASN A 85 6.47 -4.04 -13.30
CA ASN A 85 7.81 -3.69 -13.78
C ASN A 85 8.12 -2.18 -13.74
N HIS A 86 7.40 -1.41 -12.94
CA HIS A 86 7.83 -0.04 -12.62
C HIS A 86 9.11 -0.07 -11.78
N ASP A 87 9.93 0.95 -11.91
CA ASP A 87 11.15 1.09 -11.13
C ASP A 87 10.84 1.10 -9.64
N TRP A 88 11.35 0.10 -8.95
CA TRP A 88 11.15 -0.07 -7.52
C TRP A 88 12.31 0.51 -6.74
N THR A 89 12.00 1.36 -5.77
CA THR A 89 12.98 1.85 -4.79
C THR A 89 12.98 0.90 -3.58
N PRO A 90 14.10 0.24 -3.27
CA PRO A 90 14.19 -0.66 -2.13
C PRO A 90 13.83 0.01 -0.81
N ILE A 91 13.31 -0.79 0.12
CA ILE A 91 13.02 -0.36 1.49
C ILE A 91 14.33 -0.32 2.27
N GLY A 92 14.70 0.86 2.73
CA GLY A 92 15.96 1.09 3.41
C GLY A 92 17.05 1.58 2.45
N ASN A 93 17.84 2.50 2.94
CA ASN A 93 18.97 3.05 2.20
C ASN A 93 20.14 3.36 3.13
N SER A 94 21.28 3.64 2.53
CA SER A 94 22.44 4.19 3.23
C SER A 94 22.94 5.42 2.48
N PHE A 95 23.41 6.41 3.20
CA PHE A 95 24.09 7.55 2.61
C PHE A 95 25.34 7.89 3.42
N SER A 96 26.37 8.31 2.73
CA SER A 96 27.59 8.79 3.38
C SER A 96 27.52 10.30 3.56
N ASP A 97 27.73 10.76 4.79
CA ASP A 97 27.89 12.17 5.07
C ASP A 97 29.32 12.59 4.71
N ALA A 98 29.45 13.28 3.59
CA ALA A 98 30.74 13.77 3.11
C ALA A 98 31.38 14.81 4.04
N LEU A 99 30.60 15.44 4.93
CA LEU A 99 31.09 16.48 5.85
C LEU A 99 31.64 15.89 7.16
N PHE A 100 31.06 14.79 7.63
CA PHE A 100 31.42 14.18 8.93
C PHE A 100 32.04 12.78 8.79
N GLY A 101 32.14 12.24 7.57
CA GLY A 101 32.80 10.96 7.29
C GLY A 101 32.06 9.74 7.84
N GLY A 102 30.78 9.88 8.19
CA GLY A 102 29.94 8.78 8.66
C GLY A 102 29.11 8.18 7.53
N THR A 103 28.67 6.93 7.72
CA THR A 103 27.60 6.32 6.90
C THR A 103 26.37 6.24 7.78
N ASP A 104 25.29 6.86 7.32
CA ASP A 104 24.00 6.76 7.98
C ASP A 104 23.13 5.72 7.26
N TYR A 105 22.30 5.01 8.02
CA TYR A 105 21.47 3.92 7.53
C TYR A 105 20.03 4.15 7.93
N HIS A 106 19.17 4.14 6.94
CA HIS A 106 17.73 4.10 7.17
C HIS A 106 17.25 2.65 6.99
N LEU A 107 16.93 2.01 8.08
CA LEU A 107 16.58 0.59 8.10
C LEU A 107 15.13 0.40 8.51
N PHE A 108 14.48 -0.57 7.89
CA PHE A 108 13.19 -1.05 8.36
C PHE A 108 13.40 -1.95 9.58
N ALA A 109 12.78 -1.61 10.69
CA ALA A 109 12.85 -2.34 11.95
C ALA A 109 11.48 -2.86 12.43
N GLY A 110 10.47 -2.79 11.58
CA GLY A 110 9.11 -3.29 11.87
C GLY A 110 8.95 -4.79 11.60
N ASN A 111 7.73 -5.25 11.80
CA ASN A 111 7.32 -6.63 11.54
C ASN A 111 6.37 -6.66 10.35
N LEU A 112 6.72 -7.37 9.30
CA LEU A 112 5.88 -7.51 8.10
C LEU A 112 5.43 -8.97 7.96
N ASP A 113 4.13 -9.18 8.01
CA ASP A 113 3.51 -10.47 7.74
C ASP A 113 2.92 -10.47 6.31
N GLY A 114 3.47 -11.32 5.47
CA GLY A 114 3.00 -11.47 4.08
C GLY A 114 1.69 -12.21 3.93
N LYS A 115 1.22 -12.93 4.95
CA LYS A 115 -0.04 -13.73 4.91
C LYS A 115 -0.14 -14.67 3.71
N GLY A 116 0.99 -15.15 3.19
CA GLY A 116 1.01 -16.02 2.00
C GLY A 116 0.84 -15.28 0.67
N HIS A 117 0.80 -13.96 0.67
CA HIS A 117 0.73 -13.16 -0.55
C HIS A 117 2.10 -13.05 -1.23
N THR A 118 2.07 -12.77 -2.51
CA THR A 118 3.25 -12.65 -3.39
C THR A 118 3.41 -11.22 -3.86
N ILE A 119 4.65 -10.74 -3.87
CA ILE A 119 5.04 -9.50 -4.56
C ILE A 119 5.81 -9.92 -5.81
N PHE A 120 5.39 -9.43 -6.97
CA PHE A 120 5.94 -9.88 -8.25
C PHE A 120 6.11 -8.73 -9.26
N ASN A 121 6.77 -9.02 -10.39
CA ASN A 121 7.15 -8.04 -11.40
C ASN A 121 7.96 -6.87 -10.83
N ILE A 122 8.96 -7.20 -10.01
CA ILE A 122 9.87 -6.24 -9.40
C ILE A 122 10.93 -5.84 -10.42
N SER A 123 11.07 -4.56 -10.70
CA SER A 123 12.16 -4.00 -11.49
C SER A 123 12.97 -3.04 -10.63
N ILE A 124 14.25 -3.33 -10.44
CA ILE A 124 15.17 -2.42 -9.76
C ILE A 124 16.02 -1.80 -10.86
N GLY A 125 15.96 -0.48 -10.97
CA GLY A 125 16.74 0.24 -11.97
C GLY A 125 18.22 -0.12 -11.86
N THR A 126 18.84 -0.44 -12.99
CA THR A 126 20.31 -0.54 -13.07
C THR A 126 20.85 0.86 -13.30
N GLU A 127 21.69 1.34 -12.40
CA GLU A 127 22.46 2.56 -12.62
C GLU A 127 23.35 2.45 -13.87
#